data_ce712df2836efe11bc6d0fdaf62d8507
#
_entry.id   ce712df2836efe11bc6d0fdaf62d8507
#
_cell.length_a   1.000
_cell.length_b   1.000
_cell.length_c   1.000
_cell.angle_alpha   90.00
_cell.angle_beta   90.00
_cell.angle_gamma   90.00
#
_symmetry.space_group_name_H-M   'P 1'
#
loop_
_entity.id
_entity.type
_entity.pdbx_description
1 polymer ?
#
loop_
_entity_poly.entity_id
_entity_poly.type
_entity_poly.pdbx_seq_one_letter_code
_entity_poly.pdbx_strand_id
1 'polypeptide(L)'
;MEEEPSAQELLSGANHGHGHLNQTKTFSSDVARKWMDMQLRILRLPAGVNPYGLNGVRNFAYCGVALYEAVVPGMPSFESLSGRLTDMPTMPDTEPGKSYHWPTSANAALAYMNKHFYTVANTPAYQASMDSLENALNTAYQLETDAATFQRSKAFGTAIAEIVFNWSTIDGSQTVYPAYVPPPSPLWNNTPPNPIGIVGPYWGKNRLFVAGSTNGTDSPLPPSYSEIPGSPYYEMVKEVYDISQSLTPDQKASALYFLDDPGYKSGTHYLSIFGQIMNIEKPQLDSYAWAQVYTGISMADAMINCWKIKYTVLLDRPTRYIRNVLGHTTWTSFIPLHPHPDFPSGHAQNAGAFSAAMTKLFGSHYQFTIHTYDNLGLPPRSYNSFNELANDVAKARVYGGIHYTYSCVEGKRQGEKIACNVFQILRSRNSWRGNHR
;
A
#
# COMPACT_ATOMS: atom_id res chain seq x y z
N MET A 1 -28.88 16.55 3.85
CA MET A 1 -27.56 15.95 3.55
C MET A 1 -26.56 16.93 4.13
N GLU A 2 -26.00 16.61 5.26
CA GLU A 2 -24.90 17.39 5.81
C GLU A 2 -23.67 17.17 4.90
N GLU A 3 -23.08 18.24 4.42
CA GLU A 3 -21.84 18.17 3.65
C GLU A 3 -20.75 17.57 4.54
N GLU A 4 -20.15 16.46 4.10
CA GLU A 4 -18.98 15.91 4.80
C GLU A 4 -17.84 16.93 4.72
N PRO A 5 -17.15 17.22 5.84
CA PRO A 5 -16.08 18.19 5.88
C PRO A 5 -14.94 17.82 4.92
N SER A 6 -14.35 18.82 4.27
CA SER A 6 -13.22 18.66 3.36
C SER A 6 -11.99 18.10 4.10
N ALA A 7 -11.05 17.50 3.36
CA ALA A 7 -9.80 16.99 3.94
C ALA A 7 -9.03 18.09 4.70
N GLN A 8 -9.10 19.34 4.23
CA GLN A 8 -8.52 20.49 4.90
C GLN A 8 -9.20 20.81 6.23
N GLU A 9 -10.52 20.65 6.33
CA GLU A 9 -11.28 20.80 7.59
C GLU A 9 -11.05 19.64 8.54
N LEU A 10 -10.90 18.41 8.03
CA LEU A 10 -10.53 17.24 8.83
C LEU A 10 -9.11 17.36 9.40
N LEU A 11 -8.24 18.12 8.74
CA LEU A 11 -6.85 18.38 9.16
C LEU A 11 -6.74 19.65 10.04
N SER A 12 -7.71 20.55 10.02
CA SER A 12 -7.73 21.82 10.76
C SER A 12 -8.44 21.79 12.13
N GLY A 13 -8.69 20.60 12.70
CA GLY A 13 -9.42 20.39 13.93
C GLY A 13 -9.02 21.29 15.11
N ALA A 14 -10.02 21.83 15.78
CA ALA A 14 -9.98 22.89 16.77
C ALA A 14 -9.00 22.69 17.94
N ASN A 15 -8.34 23.77 18.33
CA ASN A 15 -7.52 23.96 19.52
C ASN A 15 -8.26 23.58 20.81
N HIS A 16 -7.76 22.56 21.52
CA HIS A 16 -7.92 22.45 22.97
C HIS A 16 -6.53 22.33 23.60
N GLY A 17 -6.20 23.30 24.44
CA GLY A 17 -4.88 23.63 24.89
C GLY A 17 -4.17 22.50 25.66
N HIS A 18 -3.00 22.17 25.11
CA HIS A 18 -1.84 21.76 25.88
C HIS A 18 -0.73 22.77 25.53
N GLY A 19 -0.78 23.93 26.16
CA GLY A 19 0.18 24.99 25.95
C GLY A 19 1.53 24.61 26.53
N HIS A 20 2.48 24.27 25.69
CA HIS A 20 3.95 24.34 25.84
C HIS A 20 4.70 23.43 24.89
N LEU A 21 4.05 22.57 24.10
CA LEU A 21 4.75 21.72 23.12
C LEU A 21 4.64 22.33 21.73
N ASN A 22 5.75 22.36 20.99
CA ASN A 22 5.71 22.67 19.57
C ASN A 22 4.75 21.70 18.88
N GLN A 23 3.79 22.24 18.13
CA GLN A 23 2.82 21.39 17.44
C GLN A 23 3.42 20.86 16.15
N THR A 24 3.18 19.59 15.84
CA THR A 24 3.69 18.92 14.63
C THR A 24 3.28 19.64 13.35
N LYS A 25 2.07 20.24 13.34
CA LYS A 25 1.57 21.02 12.19
C LYS A 25 2.36 22.29 11.88
N THR A 26 3.29 22.72 12.73
CA THR A 26 4.13 23.89 12.45
C THR A 26 5.38 23.53 11.66
N PHE A 27 5.65 22.23 11.47
CA PHE A 27 6.82 21.75 10.75
C PHE A 27 6.47 21.26 9.34
N SER A 28 7.37 21.50 8.41
CA SER A 28 7.27 20.99 7.05
C SER A 28 7.40 19.45 7.03
N SER A 29 6.79 18.82 6.05
CA SER A 29 6.93 17.37 5.82
C SER A 29 8.22 16.99 5.08
N ASP A 30 9.18 17.87 4.92
CA ASP A 30 10.41 17.64 4.15
C ASP A 30 11.15 16.37 4.58
N VAL A 31 11.21 16.12 5.88
CA VAL A 31 11.82 14.88 6.41
C VAL A 31 11.15 13.64 5.85
N ALA A 32 9.84 13.58 5.89
CA ALA A 32 9.08 12.42 5.44
C ALA A 32 9.14 12.26 3.91
N ARG A 33 9.08 13.36 3.15
CA ARG A 33 9.21 13.35 1.68
C ARG A 33 10.59 12.87 1.24
N LYS A 34 11.68 13.32 1.87
CA LYS A 34 13.04 12.88 1.57
C LYS A 34 13.23 11.37 1.86
N TRP A 35 12.68 10.85 2.95
CA TRP A 35 12.70 9.42 3.23
C TRP A 35 11.81 8.63 2.26
N MET A 36 10.68 9.19 1.81
CA MET A 36 9.87 8.58 0.74
C MET A 36 10.63 8.49 -0.57
N ASP A 37 11.33 9.53 -0.98
CA ASP A 37 12.17 9.52 -2.17
C ASP A 37 13.29 8.48 -2.07
N MET A 38 13.87 8.28 -0.88
CA MET A 38 14.85 7.21 -0.61
C MET A 38 14.22 5.83 -0.78
N GLN A 39 13.02 5.58 -0.23
CA GLN A 39 12.30 4.32 -0.41
C GLN A 39 12.02 4.04 -1.90
N LEU A 40 11.55 5.04 -2.63
CA LEU A 40 11.25 4.91 -4.05
C LEU A 40 12.49 4.58 -4.89
N ARG A 41 13.65 5.17 -4.55
CA ARG A 41 14.92 4.82 -5.21
C ARG A 41 15.28 3.35 -5.00
N ILE A 42 15.07 2.82 -3.79
CA ILE A 42 15.37 1.42 -3.46
C ILE A 42 14.36 0.48 -4.16
N LEU A 43 13.09 0.84 -4.19
CA LEU A 43 12.04 0.03 -4.80
C LEU A 43 12.10 0.00 -6.34
N ARG A 44 12.79 0.95 -6.97
CA ARG A 44 13.02 0.99 -8.44
C ARG A 44 14.11 0.05 -8.94
N LEU A 45 14.69 -0.79 -8.09
CA LEU A 45 15.70 -1.73 -8.52
C LEU A 45 15.18 -2.64 -9.65
N PRO A 46 16.04 -3.01 -10.62
CA PRO A 46 15.65 -3.86 -11.73
C PRO A 46 14.98 -5.16 -11.30
N ALA A 47 14.15 -5.72 -12.18
CA ALA A 47 13.58 -7.05 -12.00
C ALA A 47 14.67 -8.09 -11.69
N GLY A 48 14.42 -8.95 -10.72
CA GLY A 48 15.39 -9.95 -10.24
C GLY A 48 16.33 -9.46 -9.14
N VAL A 49 16.47 -8.14 -8.97
CA VAL A 49 17.24 -7.51 -7.88
C VAL A 49 16.34 -6.99 -6.78
N ASN A 50 15.08 -6.63 -7.09
CA ASN A 50 14.13 -6.16 -6.10
C ASN A 50 13.49 -7.33 -5.34
N PRO A 51 13.90 -7.58 -4.08
CA PRO A 51 13.40 -8.69 -3.28
C PRO A 51 12.10 -8.36 -2.54
N TYR A 52 11.62 -7.11 -2.65
CA TYR A 52 10.59 -6.62 -1.72
C TYR A 52 9.18 -7.07 -2.08
N GLY A 53 8.84 -7.30 -3.35
CA GLY A 53 7.55 -7.87 -3.74
C GLY A 53 6.37 -7.35 -2.90
N LEU A 54 5.62 -8.25 -2.29
CA LEU A 54 4.51 -7.92 -1.38
C LEU A 54 4.96 -7.14 -0.12
N ASN A 55 6.22 -7.30 0.29
CA ASN A 55 6.76 -6.56 1.43
C ASN A 55 6.88 -5.04 1.17
N GLY A 56 6.93 -4.59 -0.08
CA GLY A 56 7.04 -3.16 -0.37
C GLY A 56 5.90 -2.34 0.21
N VAL A 57 4.65 -2.78 -0.01
CA VAL A 57 3.45 -2.14 0.56
C VAL A 57 3.40 -2.30 2.08
N ARG A 58 3.73 -3.49 2.59
CA ARG A 58 3.80 -3.77 4.04
C ARG A 58 4.82 -2.84 4.74
N ASN A 59 6.02 -2.72 4.20
CA ASN A 59 7.08 -1.86 4.77
C ASN A 59 6.66 -0.39 4.76
N PHE A 60 6.00 0.07 3.70
CA PHE A 60 5.43 1.43 3.63
C PHE A 60 4.43 1.69 4.76
N ALA A 61 3.55 0.73 5.05
CA ALA A 61 2.59 0.84 6.14
C ALA A 61 3.28 0.93 7.51
N TYR A 62 4.25 0.07 7.80
CA TYR A 62 5.00 0.11 9.06
C TYR A 62 5.85 1.39 9.21
N CYS A 63 6.46 1.88 8.12
CA CYS A 63 7.14 3.19 8.13
C CYS A 63 6.14 4.32 8.44
N GLY A 64 4.92 4.24 7.90
CA GLY A 64 3.83 5.19 8.21
C GLY A 64 3.42 5.15 9.68
N VAL A 65 3.29 3.96 10.28
CA VAL A 65 3.00 3.81 11.72
C VAL A 65 4.13 4.41 12.56
N ALA A 66 5.39 4.08 12.27
CA ALA A 66 6.52 4.62 13.01
C ALA A 66 6.63 6.14 12.90
N LEU A 67 6.44 6.70 11.70
CA LEU A 67 6.40 8.14 11.50
C LEU A 67 5.27 8.78 12.31
N TYR A 68 4.05 8.24 12.21
CA TYR A 68 2.89 8.78 12.92
C TYR A 68 3.09 8.77 14.44
N GLU A 69 3.49 7.64 15.01
CA GLU A 69 3.73 7.51 16.45
C GLU A 69 4.88 8.41 16.94
N ALA A 70 5.91 8.63 16.11
CA ALA A 70 7.03 9.49 16.45
C ALA A 70 6.66 10.99 16.50
N VAL A 71 5.51 11.40 15.96
CA VAL A 71 5.11 12.81 15.89
C VAL A 71 3.72 13.09 16.49
N VAL A 72 2.91 12.05 16.74
CA VAL A 72 1.53 12.21 17.24
C VAL A 72 1.42 12.92 18.61
N PRO A 73 2.40 12.87 19.55
CA PRO A 73 2.28 13.65 20.77
C PRO A 73 2.22 15.16 20.54
N GLY A 74 2.75 15.65 19.40
CA GLY A 74 2.61 17.05 18.96
C GLY A 74 1.35 17.35 18.15
N MET A 75 0.40 16.41 18.05
CA MET A 75 -0.82 16.52 17.24
C MET A 75 -2.08 16.54 18.14
N PRO A 76 -2.55 17.71 18.61
CA PRO A 76 -3.59 17.80 19.64
C PRO A 76 -4.93 17.13 19.31
N SER A 77 -5.24 17.00 18.01
CA SER A 77 -6.50 16.39 17.52
C SER A 77 -6.37 14.90 17.20
N PHE A 78 -5.19 14.31 17.44
CA PHE A 78 -4.89 12.93 17.14
C PHE A 78 -4.37 12.21 18.38
N GLU A 79 -4.48 10.90 18.38
CA GLU A 79 -4.04 10.03 19.47
C GLU A 79 -3.18 8.90 18.91
N SER A 80 -2.35 8.28 19.76
CA SER A 80 -1.62 7.06 19.40
C SER A 80 -2.57 5.99 18.87
N LEU A 81 -2.10 5.22 17.91
CA LEU A 81 -2.81 4.07 17.33
C LEU A 81 -2.66 2.80 18.21
N SER A 82 -1.89 2.88 19.29
CA SER A 82 -1.82 1.81 20.28
C SER A 82 -3.23 1.49 20.81
N GLY A 83 -3.60 0.20 20.79
CA GLY A 83 -4.97 -0.25 21.11
C GLY A 83 -6.00 -0.14 19.98
N ARG A 84 -5.64 0.48 18.81
CA ARG A 84 -6.46 0.50 17.59
C ARG A 84 -5.90 -0.41 16.51
N LEU A 85 -4.59 -0.58 16.48
CA LEU A 85 -3.92 -1.55 15.62
C LEU A 85 -3.83 -2.90 16.32
N THR A 86 -3.93 -3.97 15.55
CA THR A 86 -3.97 -5.36 16.04
C THR A 86 -2.66 -5.71 16.76
N ASP A 87 -2.76 -6.05 18.02
CA ASP A 87 -1.63 -6.45 18.87
C ASP A 87 -0.47 -5.45 18.90
N MET A 88 -0.75 -4.17 18.65
CA MET A 88 0.26 -3.13 18.70
C MET A 88 0.68 -2.87 20.14
N PRO A 89 1.99 -2.92 20.46
CA PRO A 89 2.49 -2.61 21.79
C PRO A 89 2.18 -1.16 22.20
N THR A 90 2.17 -0.91 23.51
CA THR A 90 2.09 0.45 24.04
C THR A 90 3.33 1.25 23.63
N MET A 91 3.11 2.46 23.16
CA MET A 91 4.18 3.39 22.79
C MET A 91 4.68 4.15 24.03
N PRO A 92 5.97 4.55 24.06
CA PRO A 92 6.50 5.37 25.13
C PRO A 92 5.84 6.77 25.14
N ASP A 93 5.66 7.30 26.32
CA ASP A 93 5.21 8.67 26.51
C ASP A 93 6.36 9.67 26.35
N THR A 94 6.01 10.90 26.01
CA THR A 94 6.94 12.03 26.07
C THR A 94 7.22 12.44 27.53
N GLU A 95 8.41 12.98 27.80
CA GLU A 95 8.72 13.53 29.13
C GLU A 95 7.83 14.75 29.43
N PRO A 96 7.11 14.75 30.57
CA PRO A 96 6.23 15.86 30.94
C PRO A 96 6.95 17.21 30.99
N GLY A 97 6.37 18.22 30.37
CA GLY A 97 6.91 19.59 30.39
C GLY A 97 8.19 19.80 29.54
N LYS A 98 8.60 18.82 28.75
CA LYS A 98 9.76 18.94 27.86
C LYS A 98 9.33 19.20 26.41
N SER A 99 10.08 20.07 25.74
CA SER A 99 9.89 20.33 24.31
C SER A 99 10.49 19.20 23.45
N TYR A 100 9.87 18.96 22.30
CA TYR A 100 10.34 18.04 21.27
C TYR A 100 10.46 18.75 19.93
N HIS A 101 11.47 18.36 19.15
CA HIS A 101 11.63 18.77 17.75
C HIS A 101 11.13 17.62 16.87
N TRP A 102 9.90 17.68 16.40
CA TRP A 102 9.22 16.58 15.71
C TRP A 102 9.92 16.14 14.42
N PRO A 103 10.53 17.01 13.61
CA PRO A 103 11.34 16.57 12.47
C PRO A 103 12.53 15.67 12.87
N THR A 104 13.17 15.93 14.01
CA THR A 104 14.25 15.08 14.53
C THR A 104 13.71 13.70 14.93
N SER A 105 12.57 13.65 15.61
CA SER A 105 11.90 12.40 15.98
C SER A 105 11.50 11.60 14.74
N ALA A 106 10.88 12.26 13.76
CA ALA A 106 10.52 11.65 12.46
C ALA A 106 11.73 11.11 11.70
N ASN A 107 12.84 11.88 11.66
CA ASN A 107 14.08 11.44 11.00
C ASN A 107 14.64 10.17 11.64
N ALA A 108 14.74 10.13 12.97
CA ALA A 108 15.25 8.98 13.69
C ALA A 108 14.37 7.74 13.47
N ALA A 109 13.04 7.91 13.52
CA ALA A 109 12.11 6.82 13.28
C ALA A 109 12.20 6.27 11.85
N LEU A 110 12.17 7.14 10.84
CA LEU A 110 12.24 6.73 9.44
C LEU A 110 13.61 6.15 9.07
N ALA A 111 14.71 6.71 9.60
CA ALA A 111 16.05 6.15 9.41
C ALA A 111 16.14 4.73 9.93
N TYR A 112 15.69 4.49 11.17
CA TYR A 112 15.68 3.16 11.78
C TYR A 112 14.87 2.17 10.93
N MET A 113 13.62 2.51 10.60
CA MET A 113 12.73 1.63 9.84
C MET A 113 13.29 1.30 8.45
N ASN A 114 13.76 2.30 7.71
CA ASN A 114 14.30 2.08 6.37
C ASN A 114 15.56 1.22 6.38
N LYS A 115 16.49 1.47 7.30
CA LYS A 115 17.72 0.68 7.43
C LYS A 115 17.46 -0.78 7.77
N HIS A 116 16.41 -1.08 8.53
CA HIS A 116 16.05 -2.44 8.91
C HIS A 116 15.21 -3.16 7.85
N PHE A 117 14.31 -2.46 7.15
CA PHE A 117 13.48 -3.07 6.12
C PHE A 117 14.20 -3.27 4.77
N TYR A 118 15.14 -2.39 4.43
CA TYR A 118 15.77 -2.40 3.11
C TYR A 118 17.22 -2.92 3.14
N THR A 119 17.48 -3.94 3.97
CA THR A 119 18.80 -4.59 4.12
C THR A 119 19.22 -5.41 2.91
N VAL A 120 18.24 -6.00 2.19
CA VAL A 120 18.51 -6.98 1.12
C VAL A 120 18.89 -6.32 -0.22
N ALA A 121 18.70 -5.04 -0.34
CA ALA A 121 19.11 -4.31 -1.55
C ALA A 121 20.64 -4.42 -1.81
N ASN A 122 21.35 -5.11 -0.95
CA ASN A 122 22.71 -5.60 -1.09
C ASN A 122 23.70 -4.64 -1.69
N THR A 123 23.44 -3.38 -1.51
CA THR A 123 24.41 -2.44 -1.95
C THR A 123 24.82 -1.62 -0.74
N PRO A 124 26.07 -1.78 -0.28
CA PRO A 124 26.68 -0.84 0.65
C PRO A 124 26.36 0.62 0.28
N ALA A 125 26.17 0.88 -1.02
CA ALA A 125 25.77 2.18 -1.55
C ALA A 125 24.39 2.66 -1.06
N TYR A 126 23.39 1.80 -0.90
CA TYR A 126 22.08 2.24 -0.38
C TYR A 126 22.11 2.45 1.14
N GLN A 127 22.84 1.61 1.87
CA GLN A 127 23.05 1.83 3.30
C GLN A 127 23.80 3.16 3.52
N ALA A 128 24.88 3.40 2.79
CA ALA A 128 25.62 4.67 2.84
C ALA A 128 24.73 5.88 2.44
N SER A 129 23.81 5.70 1.49
CA SER A 129 22.86 6.76 1.10
C SER A 129 21.86 7.07 2.21
N MET A 130 21.34 6.05 2.90
CA MET A 130 20.45 6.22 4.05
C MET A 130 21.18 6.87 5.23
N ASP A 131 22.43 6.48 5.50
CA ASP A 131 23.28 7.10 6.51
C ASP A 131 23.56 8.57 6.18
N SER A 132 23.86 8.86 4.92
CA SER A 132 24.10 10.23 4.45
C SER A 132 22.85 11.10 4.62
N LEU A 133 21.66 10.58 4.27
CA LEU A 133 20.41 11.31 4.43
C LEU A 133 20.10 11.58 5.91
N GLU A 134 20.20 10.56 6.77
CA GLU A 134 19.99 10.72 8.21
C GLU A 134 20.92 11.78 8.79
N ASN A 135 22.23 11.70 8.47
CA ASN A 135 23.24 12.62 9.01
C ASN A 135 23.03 14.05 8.50
N ALA A 136 22.69 14.23 7.23
CA ALA A 136 22.40 15.56 6.66
C ALA A 136 21.21 16.23 7.38
N LEU A 137 20.14 15.48 7.62
CA LEU A 137 18.98 15.96 8.36
C LEU A 137 19.31 16.23 9.84
N ASN A 138 20.07 15.36 10.48
CA ASN A 138 20.52 15.57 11.86
C ASN A 138 21.35 16.84 12.02
N THR A 139 22.27 17.09 11.07
CA THR A 139 23.09 18.30 11.07
C THR A 139 22.22 19.57 10.92
N ALA A 140 21.23 19.55 10.02
CA ALA A 140 20.31 20.67 9.86
C ALA A 140 19.51 20.92 11.15
N TYR A 141 18.93 19.86 11.74
CA TYR A 141 18.06 19.99 12.91
C TYR A 141 18.78 20.35 14.21
N GLN A 142 20.08 20.07 14.31
CA GLN A 142 20.92 20.58 15.41
C GLN A 142 21.04 22.11 15.41
N LEU A 143 20.80 22.77 14.28
CA LEU A 143 20.79 24.22 14.18
C LEU A 143 19.40 24.82 14.48
N GLU A 144 18.34 23.99 14.49
CA GLU A 144 16.95 24.44 14.68
C GLU A 144 16.48 24.35 16.14
N THR A 145 17.22 23.60 17.01
CA THR A 145 16.85 23.42 18.41
C THR A 145 18.08 23.22 19.30
N ASP A 146 17.90 23.34 20.62
CA ASP A 146 18.98 23.10 21.58
C ASP A 146 19.37 21.60 21.63
N ALA A 147 20.61 21.35 22.08
CA ALA A 147 21.19 20.01 22.10
C ALA A 147 20.38 19.00 22.94
N ALA A 148 19.79 19.41 24.06
CA ALA A 148 19.03 18.53 24.92
C ALA A 148 17.70 18.14 24.26
N THR A 149 17.01 19.09 23.62
CA THR A 149 15.78 18.84 22.86
C THR A 149 16.07 17.96 21.63
N PHE A 150 17.17 18.23 20.92
CA PHE A 150 17.59 17.36 19.81
C PHE A 150 17.82 15.92 20.24
N GLN A 151 18.63 15.68 21.27
CA GLN A 151 18.93 14.32 21.75
C GLN A 151 17.69 13.59 22.25
N ARG A 152 16.83 14.27 23.01
CA ARG A 152 15.58 13.71 23.50
C ARG A 152 14.64 13.32 22.36
N SER A 153 14.50 14.18 21.36
CA SER A 153 13.63 13.92 20.19
C SER A 153 14.16 12.76 19.37
N LYS A 154 15.49 12.68 19.16
CA LYS A 154 16.13 11.57 18.45
C LYS A 154 15.92 10.26 19.20
N ALA A 155 16.16 10.24 20.51
CA ALA A 155 15.95 9.05 21.35
C ALA A 155 14.49 8.57 21.32
N PHE A 156 13.54 9.50 21.39
CA PHE A 156 12.11 9.19 21.34
C PHE A 156 11.73 8.54 19.99
N GLY A 157 12.13 9.15 18.86
CA GLY A 157 11.84 8.61 17.52
C GLY A 157 12.47 7.22 17.31
N THR A 158 13.70 7.00 17.81
CA THR A 158 14.35 5.69 17.75
C THR A 158 13.59 4.66 18.58
N ALA A 159 13.21 4.97 19.81
CA ALA A 159 12.45 4.05 20.67
C ALA A 159 11.10 3.65 20.07
N ILE A 160 10.37 4.59 19.47
CA ILE A 160 9.14 4.31 18.71
C ILE A 160 9.43 3.31 17.57
N ALA A 161 10.45 3.58 16.77
CA ALA A 161 10.75 2.75 15.62
C ALA A 161 11.19 1.34 15.99
N GLU A 162 11.95 1.17 17.07
CA GLU A 162 12.35 -0.14 17.60
C GLU A 162 11.13 -0.98 17.98
N ILE A 163 10.15 -0.39 18.67
CA ILE A 163 8.91 -1.08 19.06
C ILE A 163 8.10 -1.46 17.81
N VAL A 164 7.92 -0.53 16.88
CA VAL A 164 7.15 -0.77 15.64
C VAL A 164 7.84 -1.81 14.77
N PHE A 165 9.16 -1.78 14.64
CA PHE A 165 9.92 -2.78 13.90
C PHE A 165 9.78 -4.17 14.55
N ASN A 166 9.98 -4.29 15.86
CA ASN A 166 9.82 -5.55 16.58
C ASN A 166 8.38 -6.10 16.45
N TRP A 167 7.37 -5.23 16.52
CA TRP A 167 5.98 -5.61 16.27
C TRP A 167 5.75 -6.11 14.83
N SER A 168 6.50 -5.57 13.86
CA SER A 168 6.42 -6.03 12.47
C SER A 168 6.99 -7.44 12.26
N THR A 169 7.98 -7.87 13.06
CA THR A 169 8.64 -9.18 12.88
C THR A 169 7.74 -10.37 13.25
N ILE A 170 6.67 -10.12 14.00
CA ILE A 170 5.73 -11.14 14.47
C ILE A 170 4.37 -11.11 13.76
N ASP A 171 4.27 -10.43 12.62
CA ASP A 171 3.01 -10.33 11.87
C ASP A 171 2.71 -11.53 10.96
N GLY A 172 3.62 -12.49 10.87
CA GLY A 172 3.48 -13.69 10.05
C GLY A 172 4.24 -13.65 8.73
N SER A 173 4.68 -12.47 8.25
CA SER A 173 5.35 -12.33 6.95
C SER A 173 6.69 -13.05 6.85
N GLN A 174 7.33 -13.31 7.98
CA GLN A 174 8.61 -14.03 8.07
C GLN A 174 8.44 -15.51 8.47
N THR A 175 7.21 -15.97 8.62
CA THR A 175 6.95 -17.37 8.98
C THR A 175 7.35 -18.29 7.84
N VAL A 176 8.17 -19.30 8.17
CA VAL A 176 8.56 -20.32 7.22
C VAL A 176 7.44 -21.37 7.11
N TYR A 177 6.86 -21.49 5.94
CA TYR A 177 5.82 -22.47 5.62
C TYR A 177 6.38 -23.59 4.73
N PRO A 178 5.76 -24.77 4.73
CA PRO A 178 6.06 -25.81 3.75
C PRO A 178 5.86 -25.31 2.31
N ALA A 179 6.53 -25.93 1.35
CA ALA A 179 6.31 -25.64 -0.05
C ALA A 179 4.82 -25.80 -0.41
N TYR A 180 4.27 -24.79 -1.10
CA TYR A 180 2.88 -24.85 -1.53
C TYR A 180 2.72 -25.83 -2.69
N VAL A 181 1.79 -26.78 -2.55
CA VAL A 181 1.42 -27.71 -3.60
C VAL A 181 0.08 -27.28 -4.18
N PRO A 182 0.06 -26.79 -5.44
CA PRO A 182 -1.19 -26.35 -6.08
C PRO A 182 -2.11 -27.55 -6.36
N PRO A 183 -3.44 -27.34 -6.31
CA PRO A 183 -4.41 -28.38 -6.64
C PRO A 183 -4.41 -28.70 -8.13
N PRO A 184 -5.06 -29.81 -8.57
CA PRO A 184 -5.23 -30.13 -9.98
C PRO A 184 -6.22 -29.18 -10.67
N SER A 185 -6.20 -29.19 -12.03
CA SER A 185 -7.22 -28.55 -12.86
C SER A 185 -8.64 -29.05 -12.47
N PRO A 186 -9.71 -28.23 -12.57
CA PRO A 186 -9.75 -26.91 -13.21
C PRO A 186 -9.34 -25.72 -12.32
N LEU A 187 -8.93 -25.98 -11.08
CA LEU A 187 -8.42 -24.93 -10.19
C LEU A 187 -7.05 -24.42 -10.67
N TRP A 188 -6.70 -23.22 -10.22
CA TRP A 188 -5.39 -22.65 -10.51
C TRP A 188 -4.25 -23.55 -9.97
N ASN A 189 -3.28 -23.86 -10.80
CA ASN A 189 -2.21 -24.81 -10.44
C ASN A 189 -0.82 -24.43 -10.96
N ASN A 190 -0.62 -23.18 -11.42
CA ASN A 190 0.66 -22.69 -11.96
C ASN A 190 1.21 -23.51 -13.16
N THR A 191 0.33 -23.96 -14.05
CA THR A 191 0.71 -24.70 -15.26
C THR A 191 0.48 -23.86 -16.52
N PRO A 192 1.49 -23.66 -17.37
CA PRO A 192 2.88 -24.08 -17.22
C PRO A 192 3.58 -23.36 -16.02
N PRO A 193 4.60 -23.99 -15.42
CA PRO A 193 5.32 -23.37 -14.31
C PRO A 193 5.89 -22.01 -14.68
N ASN A 194 5.68 -21.02 -13.82
CA ASN A 194 6.31 -19.70 -13.98
C ASN A 194 7.73 -19.76 -13.38
N PRO A 195 8.75 -19.27 -14.06
CA PRO A 195 10.14 -19.32 -13.58
C PRO A 195 10.36 -18.54 -12.27
N ILE A 196 9.49 -17.57 -11.95
CA ILE A 196 9.54 -16.83 -10.68
C ILE A 196 9.06 -17.70 -9.50
N GLY A 197 8.40 -18.84 -9.75
CA GLY A 197 7.76 -19.66 -8.72
C GLY A 197 6.40 -19.09 -8.28
N ILE A 198 5.79 -19.74 -7.30
CA ILE A 198 4.47 -19.35 -6.78
C ILE A 198 4.63 -18.21 -5.78
N VAL A 199 3.86 -17.13 -5.96
CA VAL A 199 3.97 -15.91 -5.14
C VAL A 199 2.92 -15.88 -4.04
N GLY A 200 3.38 -15.74 -2.81
CA GLY A 200 2.57 -15.38 -1.64
C GLY A 200 1.48 -16.38 -1.20
N PRO A 201 1.64 -17.71 -1.32
CA PRO A 201 0.55 -18.66 -1.01
C PRO A 201 0.06 -18.58 0.44
N TYR A 202 0.86 -18.04 1.32
CA TYR A 202 0.56 -17.86 2.73
C TYR A 202 0.44 -16.41 3.17
N TRP A 203 0.56 -15.43 2.25
CA TRP A 203 0.50 -14.01 2.57
C TRP A 203 -0.80 -13.61 3.26
N GLY A 204 -1.90 -14.24 2.90
CA GLY A 204 -3.21 -14.05 3.54
C GLY A 204 -3.32 -14.54 4.99
N LYS A 205 -2.28 -15.16 5.56
CA LYS A 205 -2.17 -15.53 6.97
C LYS A 205 -1.52 -14.46 7.83
N ASN A 206 -0.97 -13.42 7.22
CA ASN A 206 -0.35 -12.32 7.95
C ASN A 206 -1.41 -11.59 8.79
N ARG A 207 -0.97 -11.04 9.91
CA ARG A 207 -1.80 -10.21 10.78
C ARG A 207 -2.24 -8.94 10.04
N LEU A 208 -3.55 -8.67 10.03
CA LEU A 208 -4.07 -7.37 9.60
C LEU A 208 -3.57 -6.27 10.54
N PHE A 209 -3.27 -5.10 10.00
CA PHE A 209 -2.97 -3.92 10.81
C PHE A 209 -4.16 -3.51 11.66
N VAL A 210 -5.37 -3.61 11.11
CA VAL A 210 -6.60 -3.22 11.79
C VAL A 210 -7.56 -4.39 11.86
N ALA A 211 -7.83 -4.88 13.06
CA ALA A 211 -8.87 -5.88 13.28
C ALA A 211 -10.22 -5.35 12.78
N GLY A 212 -10.88 -6.11 11.91
CA GLY A 212 -12.16 -5.71 11.31
C GLY A 212 -12.05 -4.85 10.05
N SER A 213 -10.85 -4.50 9.56
CA SER A 213 -10.68 -3.79 8.29
C SER A 213 -11.34 -4.51 7.11
N THR A 214 -11.43 -5.83 7.17
CA THR A 214 -12.03 -6.67 6.12
C THR A 214 -13.52 -6.96 6.31
N ASN A 215 -14.18 -6.37 7.29
CA ASN A 215 -15.61 -6.60 7.52
C ASN A 215 -16.45 -6.08 6.35
N GLY A 216 -17.39 -6.91 5.88
CA GLY A 216 -18.26 -6.56 4.76
C GLY A 216 -17.55 -6.46 3.41
N THR A 217 -16.38 -7.07 3.26
CA THR A 217 -15.68 -7.18 1.97
C THR A 217 -16.07 -8.44 1.19
N ASP A 218 -16.89 -9.31 1.78
CA ASP A 218 -17.34 -10.52 1.11
C ASP A 218 -17.94 -10.19 -0.26
N SER A 219 -17.54 -10.98 -1.25
CA SER A 219 -18.02 -10.91 -2.62
C SER A 219 -18.73 -12.21 -2.96
N PRO A 220 -19.72 -12.17 -3.85
CA PRO A 220 -20.17 -13.41 -4.50
C PRO A 220 -18.96 -14.15 -5.07
N LEU A 221 -18.99 -15.47 -5.04
CA LEU A 221 -17.94 -16.25 -5.68
C LEU A 221 -18.02 -16.06 -7.21
N PRO A 222 -16.88 -16.19 -7.92
CA PRO A 222 -16.90 -16.27 -9.37
C PRO A 222 -17.84 -17.36 -9.85
N PRO A 223 -18.37 -17.30 -11.10
CA PRO A 223 -19.17 -18.38 -11.66
C PRO A 223 -18.47 -19.74 -11.51
N SER A 224 -19.24 -20.78 -11.21
CA SER A 224 -18.73 -22.15 -11.14
C SER A 224 -18.15 -22.57 -12.49
N TYR A 225 -17.03 -23.32 -12.48
CA TYR A 225 -16.38 -23.80 -13.68
C TYR A 225 -17.38 -24.56 -14.58
N SER A 226 -17.38 -24.23 -15.85
CA SER A 226 -18.21 -24.85 -16.87
C SER A 226 -17.56 -24.69 -18.24
N GLU A 227 -17.61 -25.75 -19.06
CA GLU A 227 -17.14 -25.71 -20.46
C GLU A 227 -18.31 -25.58 -21.44
N ILE A 228 -19.54 -25.46 -20.93
CA ILE A 228 -20.75 -25.34 -21.75
C ILE A 228 -20.81 -23.94 -22.36
N PRO A 229 -20.86 -23.82 -23.71
CA PRO A 229 -21.03 -22.53 -24.38
C PRO A 229 -22.29 -21.79 -23.87
N GLY A 230 -22.12 -20.49 -23.60
CA GLY A 230 -23.17 -19.64 -23.03
C GLY A 230 -23.33 -19.75 -21.52
N SER A 231 -22.61 -20.62 -20.82
CA SER A 231 -22.59 -20.62 -19.35
C SER A 231 -21.87 -19.35 -18.82
N PRO A 232 -22.22 -18.87 -17.61
CA PRO A 232 -21.58 -17.68 -17.03
C PRO A 232 -20.05 -17.75 -16.96
N TYR A 233 -19.48 -18.92 -16.70
CA TYR A 233 -18.01 -19.09 -16.69
C TYR A 233 -17.43 -18.98 -18.11
N TYR A 234 -18.06 -19.63 -19.08
CA TYR A 234 -17.65 -19.60 -20.48
C TYR A 234 -17.64 -18.16 -21.01
N GLU A 235 -18.74 -17.40 -20.77
CA GLU A 235 -18.85 -16.02 -21.22
C GLU A 235 -17.86 -15.09 -20.50
N MET A 236 -17.57 -15.30 -19.22
CA MET A 236 -16.56 -14.56 -18.48
C MET A 236 -15.17 -14.72 -19.09
N VAL A 237 -14.82 -15.92 -19.54
CA VAL A 237 -13.52 -16.17 -20.21
C VAL A 237 -13.52 -15.66 -21.63
N LYS A 238 -14.61 -15.89 -22.36
CA LYS A 238 -14.78 -15.43 -23.73
C LYS A 238 -14.65 -13.90 -23.86
N GLU A 239 -15.18 -13.14 -22.90
CA GLU A 239 -15.02 -11.68 -22.83
C GLU A 239 -13.54 -11.27 -22.90
N VAL A 240 -12.65 -11.92 -22.13
CA VAL A 240 -11.21 -11.62 -22.14
C VAL A 240 -10.60 -11.91 -23.51
N TYR A 241 -10.97 -13.03 -24.12
CA TYR A 241 -10.53 -13.37 -25.49
C TYR A 241 -10.98 -12.30 -26.48
N ASP A 242 -12.27 -11.97 -26.50
CA ASP A 242 -12.84 -11.01 -27.47
C ASP A 242 -12.18 -9.63 -27.35
N ILE A 243 -12.01 -9.13 -26.12
CA ILE A 243 -11.30 -7.87 -25.85
C ILE A 243 -9.88 -7.92 -26.41
N SER A 244 -9.16 -9.03 -26.20
CA SER A 244 -7.78 -9.18 -26.67
C SER A 244 -7.59 -9.09 -28.17
N GLN A 245 -8.66 -9.35 -28.97
CA GLN A 245 -8.60 -9.34 -30.42
C GLN A 245 -8.62 -7.92 -31.04
N SER A 246 -9.04 -6.91 -30.29
CA SER A 246 -9.27 -5.55 -30.82
C SER A 246 -8.78 -4.43 -29.91
N LEU A 247 -7.67 -4.66 -29.16
CA LEU A 247 -7.10 -3.65 -28.28
C LEU A 247 -6.67 -2.38 -29.04
N THR A 248 -7.19 -1.24 -28.60
CA THR A 248 -6.74 0.07 -29.10
C THR A 248 -5.32 0.39 -28.63
N PRO A 249 -4.62 1.35 -29.26
CA PRO A 249 -3.29 1.80 -28.82
C PRO A 249 -3.28 2.27 -27.35
N ASP A 250 -4.31 2.99 -26.90
CA ASP A 250 -4.39 3.45 -25.50
C ASP A 250 -4.61 2.30 -24.51
N GLN A 251 -5.44 1.31 -24.84
CA GLN A 251 -5.63 0.11 -24.03
C GLN A 251 -4.33 -0.69 -23.86
N LYS A 252 -3.56 -0.82 -24.95
CA LYS A 252 -2.22 -1.44 -24.91
C LYS A 252 -1.25 -0.64 -24.05
N ALA A 253 -1.25 0.70 -24.18
CA ALA A 253 -0.42 1.59 -23.38
C ALA A 253 -0.79 1.50 -21.88
N SER A 254 -2.09 1.45 -21.55
CA SER A 254 -2.55 1.26 -20.15
C SER A 254 -2.09 -0.09 -19.60
N ALA A 255 -2.26 -1.19 -20.35
CA ALA A 255 -1.82 -2.51 -19.92
C ALA A 255 -0.31 -2.57 -19.65
N LEU A 256 0.51 -1.91 -20.48
CA LEU A 256 1.97 -1.82 -20.28
C LEU A 256 2.34 -0.90 -19.12
N TYR A 257 1.64 0.21 -18.94
CA TYR A 257 1.91 1.15 -17.85
C TYR A 257 1.73 0.49 -16.48
N PHE A 258 0.70 -0.33 -16.31
CA PHE A 258 0.41 -1.02 -15.06
C PHE A 258 0.91 -2.47 -15.02
N LEU A 259 1.92 -2.78 -15.84
CA LEU A 259 2.61 -4.07 -15.80
C LEU A 259 3.46 -4.23 -14.53
N ASP A 260 3.99 -3.12 -13.99
CA ASP A 260 4.89 -3.06 -12.83
C ASP A 260 6.27 -3.73 -13.03
N ASP A 261 6.67 -4.03 -14.27
CA ASP A 261 7.93 -4.68 -14.57
C ASP A 261 8.49 -4.22 -15.93
N PRO A 262 9.70 -3.64 -16.00
CA PRO A 262 10.60 -3.33 -14.87
C PRO A 262 10.11 -2.12 -14.06
N GLY A 263 10.40 -2.11 -12.76
CA GLY A 263 10.09 -0.97 -11.90
C GLY A 263 9.45 -1.37 -10.57
N TYR A 264 8.26 -0.83 -10.31
CA TYR A 264 7.56 -1.03 -9.04
C TYR A 264 6.74 -2.31 -9.01
N LYS A 265 7.26 -3.39 -8.40
CA LYS A 265 6.57 -4.68 -8.32
C LYS A 265 5.45 -4.69 -7.28
N SER A 266 4.45 -5.56 -7.52
CA SER A 266 3.40 -5.91 -6.55
C SER A 266 2.63 -4.71 -5.99
N GLY A 267 2.33 -3.74 -6.85
CA GLY A 267 1.54 -2.56 -6.48
C GLY A 267 2.33 -1.46 -5.78
N THR A 268 3.67 -1.54 -5.73
CA THR A 268 4.48 -0.45 -5.14
C THR A 268 4.51 0.82 -6.01
N HIS A 269 3.98 0.79 -7.23
CA HIS A 269 3.81 2.01 -8.04
C HIS A 269 2.88 3.05 -7.36
N TYR A 270 1.93 2.61 -6.50
CA TYR A 270 1.10 3.54 -5.72
C TYR A 270 1.92 4.35 -4.72
N LEU A 271 3.05 3.82 -4.23
CA LEU A 271 3.96 4.56 -3.38
C LEU A 271 4.62 5.72 -4.17
N SER A 272 4.92 5.47 -5.46
CA SER A 272 5.40 6.54 -6.35
C SER A 272 4.34 7.62 -6.55
N ILE A 273 3.09 7.23 -6.79
CA ILE A 273 1.97 8.18 -6.96
C ILE A 273 1.75 8.96 -5.66
N PHE A 274 1.74 8.29 -4.51
CA PHE A 274 1.68 8.96 -3.20
C PHE A 274 2.80 9.99 -3.05
N GLY A 275 4.05 9.61 -3.30
CA GLY A 275 5.20 10.50 -3.21
C GLY A 275 5.08 11.73 -4.13
N GLN A 276 4.61 11.54 -5.37
CA GLN A 276 4.39 12.64 -6.33
C GLN A 276 3.34 13.62 -5.80
N ILE A 277 2.21 13.13 -5.30
CA ILE A 277 1.15 13.98 -4.74
C ILE A 277 1.66 14.73 -3.50
N MET A 278 2.36 14.04 -2.59
CA MET A 278 2.94 14.69 -1.41
C MET A 278 4.01 15.73 -1.76
N ASN A 279 4.72 15.56 -2.87
CA ASN A 279 5.68 16.55 -3.37
C ASN A 279 5.01 17.77 -4.04
N ILE A 280 3.80 17.59 -4.58
CA ILE A 280 2.98 18.70 -5.13
C ILE A 280 2.34 19.47 -3.97
N GLU A 281 1.63 18.79 -3.09
CA GLU A 281 0.81 19.38 -2.01
C GLU A 281 1.65 19.94 -0.86
N LYS A 282 2.81 19.36 -0.60
CA LYS A 282 3.73 19.74 0.51
C LYS A 282 2.99 19.97 1.83
N PRO A 283 2.18 19.02 2.29
CA PRO A 283 1.43 19.19 3.53
C PRO A 283 2.38 19.37 4.72
N GLN A 284 1.86 19.85 5.84
CA GLN A 284 2.62 19.88 7.09
C GLN A 284 2.88 18.46 7.59
N LEU A 285 3.81 18.30 8.53
CA LEU A 285 4.30 17.01 8.99
C LEU A 285 3.21 16.12 9.62
N ASP A 286 2.27 16.72 10.34
CA ASP A 286 1.11 16.00 10.92
C ASP A 286 0.21 15.41 9.84
N SER A 287 -0.14 16.22 8.86
CA SER A 287 -0.99 15.82 7.73
C SER A 287 -0.34 14.76 6.87
N TYR A 288 0.98 14.88 6.63
CA TYR A 288 1.74 13.85 5.93
C TYR A 288 1.75 12.53 6.69
N ALA A 289 2.05 12.58 7.99
CA ALA A 289 2.11 11.37 8.84
C ALA A 289 0.77 10.63 8.85
N TRP A 290 -0.34 11.38 8.99
CA TRP A 290 -1.68 10.81 8.90
C TRP A 290 -1.96 10.22 7.52
N ALA A 291 -1.64 10.94 6.44
CA ALA A 291 -1.86 10.47 5.08
C ALA A 291 -1.08 9.18 4.80
N GLN A 292 0.17 9.08 5.22
CA GLN A 292 1.00 7.90 5.00
C GLN A 292 0.51 6.70 5.79
N VAL A 293 0.20 6.86 7.09
CA VAL A 293 -0.25 5.74 7.91
C VAL A 293 -1.60 5.21 7.45
N TYR A 294 -2.56 6.09 7.14
CA TYR A 294 -3.88 5.69 6.69
C TYR A 294 -3.83 4.98 5.32
N THR A 295 -3.14 5.58 4.35
CA THR A 295 -3.01 4.98 3.00
C THR A 295 -2.23 3.67 3.06
N GLY A 296 -1.12 3.63 3.80
CA GLY A 296 -0.27 2.44 3.95
C GLY A 296 -1.00 1.26 4.57
N ILE A 297 -1.71 1.48 5.67
CA ILE A 297 -2.51 0.43 6.33
C ILE A 297 -3.64 -0.06 5.44
N SER A 298 -4.35 0.85 4.76
CA SER A 298 -5.43 0.48 3.84
C SER A 298 -4.95 -0.44 2.73
N MET A 299 -3.81 -0.13 2.13
CA MET A 299 -3.19 -0.94 1.07
C MET A 299 -2.67 -2.27 1.61
N ALA A 300 -2.00 -2.28 2.76
CA ALA A 300 -1.43 -3.49 3.34
C ALA A 300 -2.52 -4.51 3.72
N ASP A 301 -3.58 -4.06 4.41
CA ASP A 301 -4.72 -4.92 4.78
C ASP A 301 -5.47 -5.40 3.54
N ALA A 302 -5.60 -4.57 2.50
CA ALA A 302 -6.19 -4.98 1.22
C ALA A 302 -5.37 -6.10 0.56
N MET A 303 -4.04 -6.03 0.59
CA MET A 303 -3.19 -7.09 0.02
C MET A 303 -3.25 -8.38 0.83
N ILE A 304 -3.32 -8.33 2.15
CA ILE A 304 -3.51 -9.52 3.00
C ILE A 304 -4.86 -10.17 2.67
N ASN A 305 -5.95 -9.40 2.62
CA ASN A 305 -7.27 -9.88 2.24
C ASN A 305 -7.29 -10.49 0.84
N CYS A 306 -6.68 -9.83 -0.13
CA CYS A 306 -6.58 -10.30 -1.51
C CYS A 306 -5.93 -11.70 -1.58
N TRP A 307 -4.78 -11.85 -0.95
CA TRP A 307 -4.05 -13.12 -0.97
C TRP A 307 -4.77 -14.24 -0.20
N LYS A 308 -5.46 -13.91 0.89
CA LYS A 308 -6.34 -14.85 1.59
C LYS A 308 -7.40 -15.41 0.63
N ILE A 309 -8.10 -14.54 -0.09
CA ILE A 309 -9.18 -14.96 -0.99
C ILE A 309 -8.61 -15.70 -2.20
N LYS A 310 -7.50 -15.25 -2.79
CA LYS A 310 -6.86 -15.92 -3.93
C LYS A 310 -6.59 -17.38 -3.68
N TYR A 311 -5.97 -17.70 -2.55
CA TYR A 311 -5.58 -19.05 -2.20
C TYR A 311 -6.69 -19.86 -1.51
N THR A 312 -7.85 -19.25 -1.30
CA THR A 312 -9.09 -19.95 -0.89
C THR A 312 -9.93 -20.32 -2.11
N VAL A 313 -10.11 -19.37 -3.05
CA VAL A 313 -11.00 -19.55 -4.23
C VAL A 313 -10.29 -20.31 -5.36
N LEU A 314 -8.99 -20.04 -5.56
CA LEU A 314 -8.15 -20.71 -6.56
C LEU A 314 -8.70 -20.61 -8.00
N LEU A 315 -9.31 -19.46 -8.35
CA LEU A 315 -9.78 -19.23 -9.70
C LEU A 315 -8.62 -19.25 -10.68
N ASP A 316 -8.77 -20.04 -11.75
CA ASP A 316 -7.75 -20.13 -12.79
C ASP A 316 -7.67 -18.89 -13.65
N ARG A 317 -6.51 -18.67 -14.27
CA ARG A 317 -6.26 -17.57 -15.20
C ARG A 317 -6.90 -17.84 -16.58
N PRO A 318 -7.24 -16.79 -17.34
CA PRO A 318 -7.91 -16.95 -18.64
C PRO A 318 -7.18 -17.85 -19.63
N THR A 319 -5.85 -17.84 -19.64
CA THR A 319 -5.02 -18.45 -20.68
C THR A 319 -5.29 -19.92 -20.91
N ARG A 320 -5.40 -20.72 -19.82
CA ARG A 320 -5.59 -22.17 -19.98
C ARG A 320 -6.96 -22.51 -20.59
N TYR A 321 -7.99 -21.84 -20.14
CA TYR A 321 -9.35 -22.05 -20.65
C TYR A 321 -9.47 -21.57 -22.11
N ILE A 322 -8.92 -20.41 -22.43
CA ILE A 322 -8.92 -19.89 -23.81
C ILE A 322 -8.26 -20.87 -24.77
N ARG A 323 -7.15 -21.48 -24.36
CA ARG A 323 -6.44 -22.46 -25.19
C ARG A 323 -7.17 -23.80 -25.32
N ASN A 324 -7.62 -24.33 -24.21
CA ASN A 324 -8.07 -25.72 -24.14
C ASN A 324 -9.57 -25.89 -24.39
N VAL A 325 -10.39 -24.91 -23.99
CA VAL A 325 -11.85 -24.99 -24.10
C VAL A 325 -12.38 -24.12 -25.25
N LEU A 326 -11.89 -22.88 -25.40
CA LEU A 326 -12.29 -22.06 -26.54
C LEU A 326 -11.58 -22.41 -27.83
N GLY A 327 -10.56 -23.32 -27.79
CA GLY A 327 -9.88 -23.84 -28.98
C GLY A 327 -8.80 -22.91 -29.56
N HIS A 328 -8.46 -21.82 -28.93
CA HIS A 328 -7.44 -20.88 -29.38
C HIS A 328 -6.04 -21.27 -28.87
N THR A 329 -5.53 -22.40 -29.30
CA THR A 329 -4.36 -23.11 -28.74
C THR A 329 -3.08 -22.29 -28.68
N THR A 330 -2.92 -21.32 -29.58
CA THR A 330 -1.72 -20.41 -29.66
C THR A 330 -1.92 -19.08 -28.93
N TRP A 331 -3.10 -18.83 -28.37
CA TRP A 331 -3.36 -17.56 -27.71
C TRP A 331 -2.43 -17.33 -26.52
N THR A 332 -1.94 -16.10 -26.38
CA THR A 332 -1.15 -15.64 -25.23
C THR A 332 -1.70 -14.34 -24.72
N SER A 333 -1.64 -14.13 -23.41
CA SER A 333 -1.95 -12.81 -22.83
C SER A 333 -1.00 -11.74 -23.37
N PHE A 334 -1.50 -10.51 -23.47
CA PHE A 334 -0.70 -9.36 -23.95
C PHE A 334 0.44 -8.99 -23.00
N ILE A 335 0.24 -9.18 -21.69
CA ILE A 335 1.30 -9.03 -20.69
C ILE A 335 1.57 -10.37 -19.98
N PRO A 336 2.77 -10.55 -19.35
CA PRO A 336 3.13 -11.80 -18.68
C PRO A 336 2.15 -12.21 -17.59
N LEU A 337 1.89 -13.52 -17.47
CA LEU A 337 1.09 -14.10 -16.42
C LEU A 337 1.82 -14.02 -15.06
N HIS A 338 1.06 -13.75 -14.01
CA HIS A 338 1.56 -13.76 -12.65
C HIS A 338 1.31 -15.12 -11.98
N PRO A 339 2.29 -15.67 -11.23
CA PRO A 339 2.20 -17.01 -10.67
C PRO A 339 1.40 -17.06 -9.36
N HIS A 340 0.15 -16.67 -9.42
CA HIS A 340 -0.84 -16.76 -8.33
C HIS A 340 -2.27 -16.76 -8.91
N PRO A 341 -3.28 -17.25 -8.15
CA PRO A 341 -4.68 -17.33 -8.61
C PRO A 341 -5.24 -15.99 -9.10
N ASP A 342 -6.30 -16.07 -9.92
CA ASP A 342 -6.89 -14.88 -10.53
C ASP A 342 -7.65 -14.01 -9.52
N PHE A 343 -8.63 -14.57 -8.81
CA PHE A 343 -9.64 -13.83 -8.04
C PHE A 343 -9.26 -13.62 -6.58
N PRO A 344 -9.45 -12.38 -6.06
CA PRO A 344 -9.69 -11.13 -6.79
C PRO A 344 -8.42 -10.58 -7.42
N SER A 345 -8.53 -9.59 -8.31
CA SER A 345 -7.35 -8.93 -8.89
C SER A 345 -6.60 -8.13 -7.84
N GLY A 346 -5.31 -8.48 -7.59
CA GLY A 346 -4.48 -7.79 -6.61
C GLY A 346 -4.21 -6.32 -6.95
N HIS A 347 -3.96 -6.02 -8.24
CA HIS A 347 -3.80 -4.63 -8.70
C HIS A 347 -5.08 -3.82 -8.50
N ALA A 348 -6.24 -4.37 -8.87
CA ALA A 348 -7.51 -3.67 -8.70
C ALA A 348 -7.87 -3.46 -7.23
N GLN A 349 -7.60 -4.44 -6.36
CA GLN A 349 -7.88 -4.31 -4.92
C GLN A 349 -6.97 -3.26 -4.26
N ASN A 350 -5.70 -3.25 -4.63
CA ASN A 350 -4.77 -2.23 -4.14
C ASN A 350 -5.12 -0.84 -4.69
N ALA A 351 -5.53 -0.75 -5.98
CA ALA A 351 -6.03 0.48 -6.58
C ALA A 351 -7.27 1.03 -5.84
N GLY A 352 -8.20 0.15 -5.51
CA GLY A 352 -9.40 0.53 -4.75
C GLY A 352 -9.04 1.08 -3.36
N ALA A 353 -8.15 0.40 -2.63
CA ALA A 353 -7.71 0.84 -1.30
C ALA A 353 -6.97 2.18 -1.35
N PHE A 354 -6.02 2.33 -2.28
CA PHE A 354 -5.29 3.57 -2.51
C PHE A 354 -6.23 4.71 -2.89
N SER A 355 -7.09 4.47 -3.89
CA SER A 355 -8.02 5.47 -4.41
C SER A 355 -8.99 5.98 -3.34
N ALA A 356 -9.59 5.07 -2.56
CA ALA A 356 -10.51 5.46 -1.49
C ALA A 356 -9.79 6.24 -0.38
N ALA A 357 -8.56 5.82 -0.01
CA ALA A 357 -7.77 6.54 0.98
C ALA A 357 -7.40 7.96 0.50
N MET A 358 -6.91 8.09 -0.73
CA MET A 358 -6.52 9.38 -1.29
C MET A 358 -7.73 10.28 -1.55
N THR A 359 -8.88 9.70 -1.97
CA THR A 359 -10.14 10.46 -2.11
C THR A 359 -10.60 11.02 -0.76
N LYS A 360 -10.44 10.26 0.33
CA LYS A 360 -10.79 10.74 1.67
C LYS A 360 -9.87 11.86 2.15
N LEU A 361 -8.61 11.88 1.70
CA LEU A 361 -7.61 12.88 2.05
C LEU A 361 -7.68 14.16 1.18
N PHE A 362 -7.96 14.03 -0.11
CA PHE A 362 -7.82 15.11 -1.08
C PHE A 362 -9.11 15.45 -1.84
N GLY A 363 -10.19 14.74 -1.56
CA GLY A 363 -11.48 14.96 -2.23
C GLY A 363 -11.68 14.13 -3.50
N SER A 364 -12.93 14.10 -3.97
CA SER A 364 -13.37 13.27 -5.10
C SER A 364 -13.00 13.81 -6.48
N HIS A 365 -12.59 15.07 -6.58
CA HIS A 365 -12.29 15.77 -7.85
C HIS A 365 -10.84 16.24 -7.94
N TYR A 366 -9.92 15.47 -7.35
CA TYR A 366 -8.51 15.79 -7.38
C TYR A 366 -7.90 15.40 -8.73
N GLN A 367 -7.49 16.40 -9.52
CA GLN A 367 -6.86 16.21 -10.83
C GLN A 367 -5.34 16.08 -10.66
N PHE A 368 -4.74 15.09 -11.31
CA PHE A 368 -3.29 14.85 -11.24
C PHE A 368 -2.77 14.11 -12.46
N THR A 369 -1.47 14.22 -12.67
CA THR A 369 -0.73 13.46 -13.69
C THR A 369 0.33 12.61 -13.00
N ILE A 370 0.43 11.33 -13.38
CA ILE A 370 1.43 10.41 -12.84
C ILE A 370 2.61 10.29 -13.79
N HIS A 371 3.81 10.38 -13.20
CA HIS A 371 5.11 10.35 -13.86
C HIS A 371 5.95 9.13 -13.40
N THR A 372 5.27 8.07 -12.99
CA THR A 372 5.90 6.92 -12.33
C THR A 372 6.95 6.24 -13.21
N TYR A 373 6.73 6.20 -14.52
CA TYR A 373 7.54 5.46 -15.48
C TYR A 373 8.16 6.33 -16.60
N ASP A 374 8.29 7.65 -16.38
CA ASP A 374 8.95 8.55 -17.32
C ASP A 374 10.39 8.10 -17.64
N ASN A 375 11.09 7.57 -16.63
CA ASN A 375 12.43 7.01 -16.78
C ASN A 375 12.51 5.75 -17.66
N LEU A 376 11.37 5.13 -17.94
CA LEU A 376 11.24 3.99 -18.86
C LEU A 376 10.71 4.42 -20.25
N GLY A 377 10.51 5.71 -20.46
CA GLY A 377 9.95 6.26 -21.69
C GLY A 377 8.45 6.02 -21.86
N LEU A 378 7.73 5.61 -20.81
CA LEU A 378 6.28 5.49 -20.87
C LEU A 378 5.65 6.87 -20.65
N PRO A 379 4.69 7.29 -21.52
CA PRO A 379 4.06 8.59 -21.40
C PRO A 379 3.33 8.77 -20.06
N PRO A 380 3.38 9.98 -19.46
CA PRO A 380 2.57 10.28 -18.28
C PRO A 380 1.08 10.04 -18.53
N ARG A 381 0.35 9.68 -17.46
CA ARG A 381 -1.10 9.51 -17.53
C ARG A 381 -1.79 10.47 -16.59
N SER A 382 -2.86 11.15 -17.08
CA SER A 382 -3.60 12.16 -16.32
C SER A 382 -4.98 11.64 -15.94
N TYR A 383 -5.44 12.01 -14.75
CA TYR A 383 -6.71 11.58 -14.18
C TYR A 383 -7.43 12.76 -13.53
N ASN A 384 -8.77 12.77 -13.60
CA ASN A 384 -9.62 13.76 -12.95
C ASN A 384 -9.98 13.38 -11.50
N SER A 385 -9.67 12.13 -11.10
CA SER A 385 -9.90 11.63 -9.75
C SER A 385 -9.08 10.37 -9.48
N PHE A 386 -8.90 10.04 -8.20
CA PHE A 386 -8.29 8.77 -7.81
C PHE A 386 -9.14 7.56 -8.23
N ASN A 387 -10.46 7.72 -8.26
CA ASN A 387 -11.36 6.65 -8.74
C ASN A 387 -11.18 6.37 -10.24
N GLU A 388 -10.89 7.39 -11.05
CA GLU A 388 -10.57 7.20 -12.47
C GLU A 388 -9.26 6.41 -12.65
N LEU A 389 -8.23 6.73 -11.88
CA LEU A 389 -6.99 5.92 -11.82
C LEU A 389 -7.30 4.46 -11.47
N ALA A 390 -8.08 4.21 -10.41
CA ALA A 390 -8.40 2.84 -10.00
C ALA A 390 -9.18 2.07 -11.07
N ASN A 391 -10.06 2.73 -11.81
CA ASN A 391 -10.78 2.14 -12.94
C ASN A 391 -9.86 1.81 -14.11
N ASP A 392 -8.90 2.69 -14.42
CA ASP A 392 -7.90 2.44 -15.48
C ASP A 392 -7.02 1.25 -15.11
N VAL A 393 -6.50 1.18 -13.87
CA VAL A 393 -5.73 0.03 -13.40
C VAL A 393 -6.54 -1.27 -13.51
N ALA A 394 -7.80 -1.28 -13.08
CA ALA A 394 -8.66 -2.46 -13.16
C ALA A 394 -8.83 -2.95 -14.61
N LYS A 395 -9.13 -2.02 -15.54
CA LYS A 395 -9.27 -2.31 -16.97
C LYS A 395 -7.96 -2.77 -17.61
N ALA A 396 -6.83 -2.18 -17.22
CA ALA A 396 -5.51 -2.54 -17.72
C ALA A 396 -5.18 -4.03 -17.53
N ARG A 397 -5.68 -4.65 -16.45
CA ARG A 397 -5.46 -6.08 -16.19
C ARG A 397 -6.26 -6.97 -17.14
N VAL A 398 -7.47 -6.53 -17.53
CA VAL A 398 -8.31 -7.21 -18.53
C VAL A 398 -7.69 -7.04 -19.91
N TYR A 399 -7.29 -5.83 -20.29
CA TYR A 399 -6.56 -5.55 -21.54
C TYR A 399 -5.27 -6.36 -21.64
N GLY A 400 -4.59 -6.55 -20.54
CA GLY A 400 -3.43 -7.42 -20.42
C GLY A 400 -3.73 -8.90 -20.66
N GLY A 401 -5.00 -9.32 -20.63
CA GLY A 401 -5.42 -10.71 -20.83
C GLY A 401 -5.14 -11.64 -19.64
N ILE A 402 -4.91 -11.09 -18.47
CA ILE A 402 -4.45 -11.85 -17.29
C ILE A 402 -5.45 -11.91 -16.13
N HIS A 403 -6.54 -11.15 -16.23
CA HIS A 403 -7.64 -11.13 -15.27
C HIS A 403 -9.00 -11.03 -15.96
N TYR A 404 -10.02 -11.54 -15.29
CA TYR A 404 -11.41 -11.35 -15.67
C TYR A 404 -11.92 -9.99 -15.20
N THR A 405 -12.87 -9.38 -15.94
CA THR A 405 -13.56 -8.15 -15.52
C THR A 405 -14.15 -8.31 -14.12
N TYR A 406 -14.79 -9.44 -13.84
CA TYR A 406 -15.36 -9.76 -12.54
C TYR A 406 -14.32 -9.66 -11.40
N SER A 407 -13.15 -10.27 -11.59
CA SER A 407 -12.06 -10.23 -10.58
C SER A 407 -11.55 -8.81 -10.33
N CYS A 408 -11.56 -7.96 -11.35
CA CYS A 408 -11.11 -6.58 -11.25
C CYS A 408 -12.15 -5.69 -10.55
N VAL A 409 -13.43 -5.82 -10.89
CA VAL A 409 -14.52 -5.06 -10.28
C VAL A 409 -14.63 -5.38 -8.78
N GLU A 410 -14.67 -6.67 -8.44
CA GLU A 410 -14.77 -7.10 -7.04
C GLU A 410 -13.51 -6.76 -6.23
N GLY A 411 -12.34 -6.91 -6.83
CA GLY A 411 -11.10 -6.50 -6.18
C GLY A 411 -11.12 -5.01 -5.82
N LYS A 412 -11.44 -4.13 -6.77
CA LYS A 412 -11.55 -2.69 -6.52
C LYS A 412 -12.54 -2.40 -5.38
N ARG A 413 -13.77 -2.95 -5.45
CA ARG A 413 -14.80 -2.78 -4.42
C ARG A 413 -14.32 -3.21 -3.02
N GLN A 414 -13.65 -4.34 -2.93
CA GLN A 414 -13.09 -4.84 -1.65
C GLN A 414 -12.04 -3.87 -1.10
N GLY A 415 -11.13 -3.39 -1.96
CA GLY A 415 -10.12 -2.41 -1.56
C GLY A 415 -10.72 -1.11 -1.03
N GLU A 416 -11.70 -0.55 -1.72
CA GLU A 416 -12.44 0.64 -1.29
C GLU A 416 -13.10 0.43 0.08
N LYS A 417 -13.76 -0.71 0.28
CA LYS A 417 -14.40 -1.02 1.55
C LYS A 417 -13.39 -1.14 2.70
N ILE A 418 -12.24 -1.76 2.46
CA ILE A 418 -11.17 -1.87 3.45
C ILE A 418 -10.67 -0.49 3.87
N ALA A 419 -10.38 0.40 2.92
CA ALA A 419 -9.93 1.75 3.23
C ALA A 419 -10.97 2.54 4.05
N CYS A 420 -12.26 2.41 3.71
CA CYS A 420 -13.34 3.00 4.50
C CYS A 420 -13.38 2.46 5.94
N ASN A 421 -13.26 1.13 6.11
CA ASN A 421 -13.25 0.51 7.45
C ASN A 421 -12.03 0.96 8.26
N VAL A 422 -10.84 0.98 7.65
CA VAL A 422 -9.61 1.47 8.29
C VAL A 422 -9.79 2.90 8.78
N PHE A 423 -10.32 3.79 7.92
CA PHE A 423 -10.57 5.18 8.30
C PHE A 423 -11.49 5.27 9.54
N GLN A 424 -12.62 4.56 9.52
CA GLN A 424 -13.59 4.59 10.61
C GLN A 424 -12.97 4.11 11.93
N ILE A 425 -12.21 3.01 11.91
CA ILE A 425 -11.59 2.44 13.11
C ILE A 425 -10.49 3.35 13.65
N LEU A 426 -9.62 3.88 12.79
CA LEU A 426 -8.52 4.73 13.21
C LEU A 426 -8.99 6.10 13.74
N ARG A 427 -10.15 6.61 13.29
CA ARG A 427 -10.71 7.89 13.74
C ARG A 427 -11.76 7.77 14.85
N SER A 428 -12.23 6.56 15.19
CA SER A 428 -13.25 6.37 16.22
C SER A 428 -12.72 6.67 17.62
N ARG A 429 -13.29 7.69 18.28
CA ARG A 429 -13.02 8.00 19.70
C ARG A 429 -13.67 7.01 20.69
N ASN A 430 -14.62 6.18 20.23
CA ASN A 430 -15.46 5.35 21.11
C ASN A 430 -14.97 3.92 21.32
N SER A 431 -13.91 3.48 20.67
CA SER A 431 -13.41 2.11 20.81
C SER A 431 -12.66 1.84 22.12
N TRP A 432 -12.36 2.88 22.91
CA TRP A 432 -11.51 2.80 24.11
C TRP A 432 -12.27 2.60 25.43
N ARG A 433 -13.61 2.62 25.44
CA ARG A 433 -14.40 2.48 26.70
C ARG A 433 -14.96 1.08 26.98
N GLY A 434 -14.57 0.06 26.25
CA GLY A 434 -15.25 -1.25 26.20
C GLY A 434 -14.65 -2.42 26.97
N ASN A 435 -13.43 -2.39 27.50
CA ASN A 435 -12.80 -3.61 28.08
C ASN A 435 -12.04 -3.43 29.38
N HIS A 436 -12.49 -2.56 30.28
CA HIS A 436 -12.06 -2.59 31.67
C HIS A 436 -13.30 -2.53 32.59
N ARG A 437 -13.98 -3.66 32.74
CA ARG A 437 -14.76 -4.05 33.91
C ARG A 437 -14.51 -5.50 34.26
#